data_fee8105fc479efbb4ff8cbc88e0eddce
#
_entry.id   fee8105fc479efbb4ff8cbc88e0eddce
#
_cell.length_a   1.000
_cell.length_b   1.000
_cell.length_c   1.000
_cell.angle_alpha   90.00
_cell.angle_beta   90.00
_cell.angle_gamma   90.00
#
_symmetry.space_group_name_H-M   'P 1'
#
loop_
_entity.id
_entity.type
_entity.pdbx_description
1 polymer ?
#
loop_
_entity_poly.entity_id
_entity_poly.type
_entity_poly.pdbx_seq_one_letter_code
_entity_poly.pdbx_strand_id
1 'polypeptide(L)'
;MEIRQAKLSDVPAISRIEVESFDSPWSAKEITKDVMAGGGVDFVVAAEGSECLGFAEMRCVAGEAQIYNIAVAPEARGRGVGEALFRGLIEKAEARGCDTVNLEVRAGNDAAMGLYKKLGFREVGRRPKYYDGKEDAVLMDLELRKVEIEVQL
;
A
#
# COMPACT_ATOMS: atom_id res chain seq x y z
N MET A 1 3.45 15.28 -9.87
CA MET A 1 3.72 13.98 -9.19
C MET A 1 3.18 12.86 -10.04
N GLU A 2 3.98 11.84 -10.26
CA GLU A 2 3.64 10.65 -11.05
C GLU A 2 3.68 9.41 -10.17
N ILE A 3 2.68 8.55 -10.31
CA ILE A 3 2.69 7.22 -9.69
C ILE A 3 3.10 6.24 -10.77
N ARG A 4 4.23 5.60 -10.59
CA ARG A 4 4.79 4.67 -11.58
C ARG A 4 5.38 3.43 -10.91
N GLN A 5 5.63 2.41 -11.71
CA GLN A 5 6.29 1.21 -11.22
C GLN A 5 7.71 1.51 -10.74
N ALA A 6 8.10 0.93 -9.62
CA ALA A 6 9.44 1.03 -9.09
C ALA A 6 10.46 0.35 -10.01
N LYS A 7 11.64 0.92 -10.09
CA LYS A 7 12.80 0.40 -10.83
C LYS A 7 13.94 0.13 -9.86
N LEU A 8 14.94 -0.63 -10.30
CA LEU A 8 16.14 -0.86 -9.49
C LEU A 8 16.80 0.45 -9.04
N SER A 9 16.78 1.47 -9.88
CA SER A 9 17.34 2.79 -9.56
C SER A 9 16.60 3.50 -8.42
N ASP A 10 15.39 3.08 -8.08
CA ASP A 10 14.61 3.64 -6.98
C ASP A 10 14.97 3.01 -5.62
N VAL A 11 15.64 1.87 -5.60
CA VAL A 11 15.91 1.11 -4.36
C VAL A 11 16.62 1.95 -3.30
N PRO A 12 17.67 2.74 -3.60
CA PRO A 12 18.31 3.57 -2.58
C PRO A 12 17.35 4.55 -1.91
N ALA A 13 16.50 5.21 -2.67
CA ALA A 13 15.53 6.17 -2.14
C ALA A 13 14.45 5.45 -1.32
N ILE A 14 13.94 4.32 -1.78
CA ILE A 14 12.98 3.49 -1.04
C ILE A 14 13.59 3.04 0.28
N SER A 15 14.83 2.55 0.25
CA SER A 15 15.54 2.10 1.45
C SER A 15 15.70 3.21 2.48
N ARG A 16 16.01 4.43 2.03
CA ARG A 16 16.10 5.59 2.91
C ARG A 16 14.74 5.88 3.58
N ILE A 17 13.66 5.88 2.81
CA ILE A 17 12.31 6.13 3.35
C ILE A 17 11.91 5.03 4.34
N GLU A 18 12.24 3.77 4.08
CA GLU A 18 12.03 2.65 4.99
C GLU A 18 12.70 2.91 6.35
N VAL A 19 13.98 3.26 6.33
CA VAL A 19 14.77 3.54 7.55
C VAL A 19 14.18 4.72 8.32
N GLU A 20 13.73 5.75 7.64
CA GLU A 20 13.14 6.94 8.25
C GLU A 20 11.73 6.70 8.79
N SER A 21 11.04 5.65 8.35
CA SER A 21 9.63 5.43 8.63
C SER A 21 9.35 4.28 9.59
N PHE A 22 10.20 3.27 9.66
CA PHE A 22 9.95 2.03 10.40
C PHE A 22 11.08 1.67 11.35
N ASP A 23 10.71 1.10 12.50
CA ASP A 23 11.68 0.62 13.49
C ASP A 23 12.45 -0.61 13.00
N SER A 24 11.80 -1.46 12.22
CA SER A 24 12.39 -2.64 11.62
C SER A 24 12.30 -2.55 10.09
N PRO A 25 13.13 -1.70 9.47
CA PRO A 25 13.06 -1.48 8.03
C PRO A 25 13.48 -2.73 7.24
N TRP A 26 12.89 -2.91 6.07
CA TRP A 26 13.33 -3.92 5.13
C TRP A 26 14.71 -3.56 4.58
N SER A 27 15.55 -4.57 4.36
CA SER A 27 16.86 -4.38 3.77
C SER A 27 16.76 -4.01 2.29
N ALA A 28 17.82 -3.38 1.76
CA ALA A 28 17.91 -3.09 0.33
C ALA A 28 17.78 -4.37 -0.51
N LYS A 29 18.28 -5.51 -0.02
CA LYS A 29 18.17 -6.80 -0.68
C LYS A 29 16.71 -7.27 -0.77
N GLU A 30 15.96 -7.14 0.31
CA GLU A 30 14.53 -7.49 0.34
C GLU A 30 13.71 -6.58 -0.59
N ILE A 31 13.98 -5.29 -0.56
CA ILE A 31 13.33 -4.31 -1.44
C ILE A 31 13.61 -4.63 -2.91
N THR A 32 14.87 -4.92 -3.24
CA THR A 32 15.30 -5.29 -4.60
C THR A 32 14.55 -6.53 -5.08
N LYS A 33 14.45 -7.54 -4.24
CA LYS A 33 13.72 -8.77 -4.55
C LYS A 33 12.26 -8.47 -4.91
N ASP A 34 11.59 -7.65 -4.12
CA ASP A 34 10.18 -7.33 -4.33
C ASP A 34 9.96 -6.43 -5.55
N VAL A 35 10.85 -5.45 -5.78
CA VAL A 35 10.80 -4.60 -6.97
C VAL A 35 10.94 -5.44 -8.26
N MET A 36 11.74 -6.50 -8.21
CA MET A 36 11.99 -7.37 -9.35
C MET A 36 11.02 -8.56 -9.46
N ALA A 37 10.14 -8.75 -8.48
CA ALA A 37 9.34 -9.97 -8.38
C ALA A 37 8.39 -10.19 -9.57
N GLY A 38 7.72 -9.16 -10.06
CA GLY A 38 6.70 -9.33 -11.10
C GLY A 38 5.52 -10.18 -10.64
N GLY A 39 4.81 -10.80 -11.59
CA GLY A 39 3.64 -11.63 -11.27
C GLY A 39 2.51 -10.82 -10.63
N GLY A 40 2.05 -11.24 -9.45
CA GLY A 40 0.99 -10.55 -8.70
C GLY A 40 1.48 -9.40 -7.81
N VAL A 41 2.75 -9.01 -7.91
CA VAL A 41 3.34 -7.95 -7.08
C VAL A 41 3.37 -6.64 -7.83
N ASP A 42 2.76 -5.60 -7.24
CA ASP A 42 2.85 -4.23 -7.70
C ASP A 42 3.65 -3.40 -6.70
N PHE A 43 4.81 -2.93 -7.10
CA PHE A 43 5.64 -2.04 -6.31
C PHE A 43 5.72 -0.70 -7.03
N VAL A 44 5.13 0.34 -6.44
CA VAL A 44 5.01 1.65 -7.07
C VAL A 44 5.71 2.73 -6.26
N VAL A 45 6.15 3.77 -6.95
CA VAL A 45 6.71 4.97 -6.33
C VAL A 45 5.92 6.20 -6.74
N ALA A 46 5.88 7.18 -5.87
CA ALA A 46 5.43 8.53 -6.19
C ALA A 46 6.67 9.36 -6.52
N ALA A 47 6.78 9.77 -7.77
CA ALA A 47 7.95 10.50 -8.25
C ALA A 47 7.60 11.93 -8.65
N GLU A 48 8.50 12.84 -8.35
CA GLU A 48 8.43 14.23 -8.80
C GLU A 48 9.78 14.56 -9.44
N GLY A 49 9.84 14.55 -10.77
CA GLY A 49 11.12 14.57 -11.49
C GLY A 49 11.96 13.35 -11.14
N SER A 50 13.17 13.55 -10.67
CA SER A 50 14.07 12.47 -10.22
C SER A 50 13.91 12.13 -8.73
N GLU A 51 13.02 12.81 -8.02
CA GLU A 51 12.83 12.66 -6.59
C GLU A 51 11.75 11.62 -6.28
N CYS A 52 12.04 10.68 -5.39
CA CYS A 52 11.08 9.71 -4.88
C CYS A 52 10.46 10.25 -3.59
N LEU A 53 9.15 10.51 -3.61
CA LEU A 53 8.42 11.06 -2.47
C LEU A 53 7.85 9.99 -1.56
N GLY A 54 7.68 8.79 -2.06
CA GLY A 54 7.10 7.69 -1.32
C GLY A 54 6.96 6.44 -2.17
N PHE A 55 6.57 5.35 -1.55
CA PHE A 55 6.39 4.08 -2.23
C PHE A 55 5.26 3.26 -1.61
N ALA A 56 4.79 2.26 -2.34
CA ALA A 56 3.80 1.32 -1.84
C ALA A 56 3.94 -0.03 -2.54
N GLU A 57 3.66 -1.10 -1.81
CA GLU A 57 3.67 -2.47 -2.32
C GLU A 57 2.35 -3.16 -2.07
N MET A 58 1.89 -3.88 -3.09
CA MET A 58 0.65 -4.65 -3.05
C MET A 58 0.88 -6.00 -3.72
N ARG A 59 0.25 -7.04 -3.19
CA ARG A 59 0.25 -8.38 -3.80
C ARG A 59 -1.17 -8.85 -4.04
N CYS A 60 -1.41 -9.37 -5.24
CA CYS A 60 -2.70 -9.91 -5.64
C CYS A 60 -2.62 -11.43 -5.71
N VAL A 61 -3.45 -12.11 -4.92
CA VAL A 61 -3.57 -13.56 -4.89
C VAL A 61 -5.04 -13.94 -4.77
N ALA A 62 -5.52 -14.78 -5.68
CA ALA A 62 -6.87 -15.34 -5.63
C ALA A 62 -7.98 -14.29 -5.45
N GLY A 63 -7.89 -13.18 -6.16
CA GLY A 63 -8.90 -12.12 -6.13
C GLY A 63 -8.76 -11.14 -4.97
N GLU A 64 -7.77 -11.32 -4.11
CA GLU A 64 -7.48 -10.41 -3.00
C GLU A 64 -6.19 -9.64 -3.24
N ALA A 65 -6.27 -8.32 -3.12
CA ALA A 65 -5.11 -7.44 -3.19
C ALA A 65 -4.74 -7.03 -1.76
N GLN A 66 -3.57 -7.43 -1.30
CA GLN A 66 -3.08 -7.10 0.03
C GLN A 66 -2.00 -6.03 -0.06
N ILE A 67 -2.18 -4.94 0.67
CA ILE A 67 -1.17 -3.89 0.79
C ILE A 67 -0.22 -4.29 1.90
N TYR A 68 1.06 -4.45 1.55
CA TYR A 68 2.10 -4.91 2.47
C TYR A 68 2.86 -3.78 3.11
N ASN A 69 3.10 -2.72 2.35
CA ASN A 69 3.92 -1.62 2.85
C ASN A 69 3.58 -0.33 2.09
N ILE A 70 3.57 0.77 2.81
CA ILE A 70 3.41 2.10 2.24
C ILE A 70 4.09 3.11 3.15
N ALA A 71 4.90 3.98 2.57
CA ALA A 71 5.52 5.06 3.32
C ALA A 71 5.75 6.28 2.44
N VAL A 72 5.64 7.44 3.05
CA VAL A 72 5.91 8.74 2.44
C VAL A 72 7.14 9.35 3.12
N ALA A 73 8.06 9.88 2.33
CA ALA A 73 9.22 10.57 2.87
C ALA A 73 8.77 11.65 3.86
N PRO A 74 9.44 11.81 5.02
CA PRO A 74 9.03 12.77 6.04
C PRO A 74 8.79 14.18 5.49
N GLU A 75 9.65 14.67 4.62
CA GLU A 75 9.58 16.00 4.00
C GLU A 75 8.42 16.15 3.00
N ALA A 76 7.83 15.04 2.56
CA ALA A 76 6.73 15.04 1.60
C ALA A 76 5.35 14.76 2.23
N ARG A 77 5.30 14.53 3.54
CA ARG A 77 4.04 14.26 4.25
C ARG A 77 3.12 15.48 4.25
N GLY A 78 1.82 15.23 4.31
CA GLY A 78 0.81 16.29 4.28
C GLY A 78 0.55 16.89 2.90
N ARG A 79 1.07 16.29 1.83
CA ARG A 79 0.94 16.77 0.44
C ARG A 79 0.08 15.87 -0.44
N GLY A 80 -0.63 14.91 0.15
CA GLY A 80 -1.48 13.97 -0.60
C GLY A 80 -0.74 12.83 -1.29
N VAL A 81 0.53 12.61 -0.99
CA VAL A 81 1.34 11.55 -1.61
C VAL A 81 0.80 10.16 -1.25
N GLY A 82 0.48 9.94 0.00
CA GLY A 82 -0.07 8.65 0.47
C GLY A 82 -1.39 8.32 -0.21
N GLU A 83 -2.28 9.29 -0.33
CA GLU A 83 -3.56 9.11 -1.04
C GLU A 83 -3.34 8.77 -2.51
N ALA A 84 -2.41 9.45 -3.19
CA ALA A 84 -2.08 9.18 -4.58
C ALA A 84 -1.53 7.77 -4.77
N LEU A 85 -0.65 7.31 -3.88
CA LEU A 85 -0.13 5.94 -3.89
C LEU A 85 -1.26 4.91 -3.73
N PHE A 86 -2.16 5.13 -2.77
CA PHE A 86 -3.31 4.25 -2.56
C PHE A 86 -4.21 4.18 -3.77
N ARG A 87 -4.56 5.32 -4.36
CA ARG A 87 -5.41 5.37 -5.55
C ARG A 87 -4.76 4.62 -6.71
N GLY A 88 -3.44 4.76 -6.88
CA GLY A 88 -2.69 4.02 -7.89
C GLY A 88 -2.74 2.51 -7.67
N LEU A 89 -2.61 2.05 -6.43
CA LEU A 89 -2.72 0.62 -6.11
C LEU A 89 -4.14 0.09 -6.31
N ILE A 90 -5.16 0.87 -5.93
CA ILE A 90 -6.56 0.48 -6.13
C ILE A 90 -6.85 0.29 -7.63
N GLU A 91 -6.39 1.21 -8.48
CA GLU A 91 -6.53 1.07 -9.94
C GLU A 91 -5.87 -0.20 -10.45
N LYS A 92 -4.69 -0.55 -9.95
CA LYS A 92 -4.00 -1.79 -10.31
C LYS A 92 -4.76 -3.02 -9.83
N ALA A 93 -5.31 -3.00 -8.64
CA ALA A 93 -6.12 -4.09 -8.12
C ALA A 93 -7.37 -4.32 -8.98
N GLU A 94 -8.04 -3.25 -9.37
CA GLU A 94 -9.18 -3.31 -10.28
C GLU A 94 -8.79 -3.89 -11.64
N ALA A 95 -7.68 -3.43 -12.21
CA ALA A 95 -7.16 -3.93 -13.48
C ALA A 95 -6.80 -5.42 -13.44
N ARG A 96 -6.37 -5.92 -12.28
CA ARG A 96 -6.10 -7.35 -12.05
C ARG A 96 -7.35 -8.18 -11.78
N GLY A 97 -8.52 -7.55 -11.68
CA GLY A 97 -9.77 -8.23 -11.39
C GLY A 97 -9.93 -8.66 -9.95
N CYS A 98 -9.21 -8.02 -9.02
CA CYS A 98 -9.35 -8.31 -7.60
C CYS A 98 -10.72 -7.83 -7.08
N ASP A 99 -11.28 -8.59 -6.15
CA ASP A 99 -12.57 -8.27 -5.52
C ASP A 99 -12.42 -7.34 -4.33
N THR A 100 -11.30 -7.44 -3.63
CA THR A 100 -11.06 -6.77 -2.36
C THR A 100 -9.63 -6.30 -2.25
N VAL A 101 -9.45 -5.14 -1.62
CA VAL A 101 -8.13 -4.67 -1.16
C VAL A 101 -8.14 -4.74 0.36
N ASN A 102 -7.13 -5.35 0.96
CA ASN A 102 -7.04 -5.45 2.41
C ASN A 102 -5.70 -4.93 2.94
N LEU A 103 -5.71 -4.50 4.18
CA LEU A 103 -4.53 -4.00 4.88
C LEU A 103 -4.65 -4.19 6.39
N GLU A 104 -3.50 -4.09 7.06
CA GLU A 104 -3.43 -4.02 8.52
C GLU A 104 -2.84 -2.66 8.91
N VAL A 105 -3.38 -2.06 9.96
CA VAL A 105 -2.90 -0.78 10.48
C VAL A 105 -2.87 -0.80 12.00
N ARG A 106 -1.91 -0.10 12.60
CA ARG A 106 -1.87 0.08 14.06
C ARG A 106 -3.08 0.87 14.52
N ALA A 107 -3.73 0.40 15.58
CA ALA A 107 -4.95 1.04 16.12
C ALA A 107 -4.73 2.52 16.48
N GLY A 108 -3.54 2.89 16.94
CA GLY A 108 -3.19 4.26 17.29
C GLY A 108 -2.81 5.17 16.13
N ASN A 109 -2.76 4.65 14.90
CA ASN A 109 -2.41 5.46 13.73
C ASN A 109 -3.65 6.16 13.17
N ASP A 110 -4.08 7.23 13.83
CA ASP A 110 -5.30 7.95 13.48
C ASP A 110 -5.25 8.58 12.09
N ALA A 111 -4.10 9.11 11.69
CA ALA A 111 -3.92 9.71 10.37
C ALA A 111 -4.14 8.69 9.25
N ALA A 112 -3.53 7.50 9.38
CA ALA A 112 -3.70 6.42 8.41
C ALA A 112 -5.14 5.91 8.40
N MET A 113 -5.73 5.69 9.57
CA MET A 113 -7.12 5.23 9.66
C MET A 113 -8.09 6.22 9.05
N GLY A 114 -7.88 7.52 9.24
CA GLY A 114 -8.68 8.56 8.63
C GLY A 114 -8.62 8.53 7.11
N LEU A 115 -7.41 8.36 6.55
CA LEU A 115 -7.22 8.23 5.11
C LEU A 115 -7.95 6.99 4.56
N TYR A 116 -7.78 5.83 5.22
CA TYR A 116 -8.40 4.59 4.75
C TYR A 116 -9.92 4.67 4.76
N LYS A 117 -10.51 5.22 5.81
CA LYS A 117 -11.96 5.45 5.88
C LYS A 117 -12.44 6.40 4.77
N LYS A 118 -11.69 7.46 4.50
CA LYS A 118 -11.97 8.40 3.40
C LYS A 118 -11.98 7.68 2.04
N LEU A 119 -11.09 6.72 1.83
CA LEU A 119 -11.00 5.93 0.60
C LEU A 119 -12.07 4.84 0.51
N GLY A 120 -12.85 4.61 1.55
CA GLY A 120 -13.91 3.62 1.58
C GLY A 120 -13.57 2.31 2.28
N PHE A 121 -12.40 2.21 2.88
CA PHE A 121 -12.06 1.05 3.71
C PHE A 121 -12.90 1.00 4.96
N ARG A 122 -13.24 -0.19 5.41
CA ARG A 122 -13.95 -0.42 6.67
C ARG A 122 -13.22 -1.44 7.53
N GLU A 123 -13.36 -1.31 8.84
CA GLU A 123 -12.80 -2.27 9.77
C GLU A 123 -13.57 -3.59 9.70
N VAL A 124 -12.84 -4.70 9.55
CA VAL A 124 -13.42 -6.04 9.48
C VAL A 124 -12.91 -6.97 10.57
N GLY A 125 -11.92 -6.55 11.36
CA GLY A 125 -11.40 -7.34 12.46
C GLY A 125 -10.26 -6.66 13.17
N ARG A 126 -9.78 -7.31 14.22
CA ARG A 126 -8.62 -6.86 14.99
C ARG A 126 -7.77 -8.05 15.42
N ARG A 127 -6.46 -7.83 15.49
CA ARG A 127 -5.52 -8.74 16.14
C ARG A 127 -5.04 -8.06 17.42
N PRO A 128 -5.51 -8.50 18.61
CA PRO A 128 -5.13 -7.86 19.85
C PRO A 128 -3.63 -7.96 20.12
N LYS A 129 -3.03 -6.84 20.54
CA LYS A 129 -1.62 -6.75 20.94
C LYS A 129 -0.63 -7.28 19.90
N TYR A 130 -0.95 -7.13 18.63
CA TYR A 130 -0.16 -7.65 17.51
C TYR A 130 1.19 -6.94 17.37
N TYR A 131 1.20 -5.61 17.54
CA TYR A 131 2.42 -4.81 17.45
C TYR A 131 3.10 -4.72 18.80
N ASP A 132 4.27 -5.34 18.93
CA ASP A 132 5.12 -5.32 20.12
C ASP A 132 4.42 -5.78 21.41
N GLY A 133 3.36 -6.59 21.30
CA GLY A 133 2.56 -7.05 22.42
C GLY A 133 1.79 -5.95 23.15
N LYS A 134 1.66 -4.76 22.55
CA LYS A 134 1.07 -3.57 23.19
C LYS A 134 -0.10 -2.97 22.42
N GLU A 135 -0.06 -3.01 21.13
CA GLU A 135 -1.01 -2.31 20.26
C GLU A 135 -1.71 -3.27 19.32
N ASP A 136 -3.02 -3.09 19.15
CA ASP A 136 -3.81 -3.91 18.25
C ASP A 136 -3.48 -3.59 16.78
N ALA A 137 -3.60 -4.61 15.93
CA ALA A 137 -3.70 -4.42 14.49
C ALA A 137 -5.18 -4.34 14.11
N VAL A 138 -5.54 -3.32 13.37
CA VAL A 138 -6.88 -3.19 12.79
C VAL A 138 -6.84 -3.72 11.37
N LEU A 139 -7.71 -4.67 11.07
CA LEU A 139 -7.86 -5.24 9.73
C LEU A 139 -8.92 -4.44 8.99
N MET A 140 -8.57 -3.94 7.81
CA MET A 140 -9.46 -3.12 7.00
C MET A 140 -9.56 -3.67 5.57
N ASP A 141 -10.76 -3.62 5.04
CA ASP A 141 -11.07 -4.04 3.66
C ASP A 141 -11.74 -2.92 2.88
N LEU A 142 -11.40 -2.87 1.60
CA LEU A 142 -12.12 -2.10 0.59
C LEU A 142 -12.70 -3.08 -0.42
N GLU A 143 -14.00 -3.10 -0.56
CA GLU A 143 -14.65 -3.86 -1.63
C GLU A 143 -14.56 -3.09 -2.94
N LEU A 144 -13.99 -3.75 -3.95
CA LEU A 144 -13.90 -3.18 -5.28
C LEU A 144 -15.21 -3.36 -6.02
N ARG A 145 -15.57 -2.38 -6.84
CA ARG A 145 -16.80 -2.41 -7.59
C ARG A 145 -16.79 -3.56 -8.58
N LYS A 146 -17.73 -4.51 -8.41
CA LYS A 146 -18.00 -5.56 -9.38
C LYS A 146 -18.95 -5.07 -10.45
N VAL A 147 -18.67 -5.43 -11.71
CA VAL A 147 -19.61 -5.24 -12.79
C VAL A 147 -20.61 -6.40 -12.72
N GLU A 148 -21.86 -6.10 -12.37
CA GLU A 148 -22.93 -7.10 -12.44
C GLU A 148 -23.32 -7.27 -13.92
N ILE A 149 -23.23 -8.51 -14.39
CA ILE A 149 -23.71 -8.88 -15.71
C ILE A 149 -25.09 -9.48 -15.54
N GLU A 150 -26.11 -8.76 -16.00
CA GLU A 150 -27.47 -9.27 -16.04
C GLU A 150 -27.65 -10.08 -17.32
N VAL A 151 -27.90 -11.37 -17.19
CA VAL A 151 -28.15 -12.26 -18.32
C VAL A 151 -29.63 -12.62 -18.34
N GLN A 152 -30.30 -12.28 -19.43
CA GLN A 152 -31.67 -12.69 -19.70
C GLN A 152 -31.66 -13.70 -20.85
N LEU A 153 -32.14 -14.89 -20.56
CA LEU A 153 -32.22 -15.98 -21.53
C LEU A 153 -33.67 -16.19 -21.99
#